data_8b1e5fdae996c71d9b8b2d8fd8eea68f
#
_entry.id   8b1e5fdae996c71d9b8b2d8fd8eea68f
#
_cell.length_a   1.000
_cell.length_b   1.000
_cell.length_c   1.000
_cell.angle_alpha   90.00
_cell.angle_beta   90.00
_cell.angle_gamma   90.00
#
_symmetry.space_group_name_H-M   'P 1'
#
loop_
_entity.id
_entity.type
_entity.pdbx_description
1 polymer ?
#
loop_
_entity_poly.entity_id
_entity_poly.type
_entity_poly.pdbx_seq_one_letter_code
_entity_poly.pdbx_strand_id
1 'polypeptide(L)'
;MTHNDQIDLVIRTCEAQRSAAMLGGHLDIFSYLFHPDLTYIHSNGVVDNLKSYLEKCRSREFIYHTLNHQIDKVTRVGELAIAFGEMITNVTSGGVRKHLHNRTIMAWQKTDEQWQLLVYQATPLKPAKLLEAT
;
A
#
# COMPACT_ATOMS: atom_id res chain seq x y z
N MET A 1 -15.13 12.37 19.26
CA MET A 1 -14.43 12.04 17.99
C MET A 1 -15.24 12.55 16.82
N THR A 2 -14.64 13.32 15.94
CA THR A 2 -15.31 13.81 14.74
C THR A 2 -15.44 12.70 13.70
N HIS A 3 -16.28 12.94 12.69
CA HIS A 3 -16.44 12.00 11.57
C HIS A 3 -15.10 11.77 10.84
N ASN A 4 -14.31 12.84 10.64
CA ASN A 4 -12.99 12.75 10.00
C ASN A 4 -12.02 11.91 10.82
N ASP A 5 -12.07 12.05 12.16
CA ASP A 5 -11.20 11.25 13.03
C ASP A 5 -11.56 9.76 12.96
N GLN A 6 -12.83 9.43 12.83
CA GLN A 6 -13.28 8.04 12.70
C GLN A 6 -12.79 7.42 11.39
N ILE A 7 -12.89 8.15 10.28
CA ILE A 7 -12.41 7.67 8.98
C ILE A 7 -10.89 7.52 9.01
N ASP A 8 -10.18 8.47 9.59
CA ASP A 8 -8.73 8.38 9.73
C ASP A 8 -8.32 7.10 10.45
N LEU A 9 -8.98 6.82 11.58
CA LEU A 9 -8.69 5.61 12.38
C LEU A 9 -9.00 4.33 11.59
N VAL A 10 -10.13 4.28 10.90
CA VAL A 10 -10.53 3.11 10.11
C VAL A 10 -9.51 2.82 9.02
N ILE A 11 -9.09 3.83 8.26
CA ILE A 11 -8.15 3.65 7.16
C ILE A 11 -6.76 3.26 7.69
N ARG A 12 -6.31 3.85 8.79
CA ARG A 12 -5.04 3.46 9.42
C ARG A 12 -5.08 2.00 9.88
N THR A 13 -6.21 1.56 10.40
CA THR A 13 -6.41 0.17 10.83
C THR A 13 -6.39 -0.78 9.62
N CYS A 14 -7.08 -0.42 8.54
CA CYS A 14 -7.08 -1.22 7.30
C CYS A 14 -5.67 -1.35 6.74
N GLU A 15 -4.91 -0.26 6.72
CA GLU A 15 -3.54 -0.29 6.20
C GLU A 15 -2.61 -1.10 7.11
N ALA A 16 -2.80 -1.05 8.42
CA ALA A 16 -2.03 -1.88 9.34
C ALA A 16 -2.31 -3.38 9.11
N GLN A 17 -3.56 -3.73 8.85
CA GLN A 17 -3.94 -5.11 8.53
C GLN A 17 -3.33 -5.56 7.20
N ARG A 18 -3.35 -4.69 6.19
CA ARG A 18 -2.76 -4.97 4.90
C ARG A 18 -1.25 -5.19 5.02
N SER A 19 -0.57 -4.33 5.74
CA SER A 19 0.89 -4.44 5.96
C SER A 19 1.24 -5.73 6.69
N ALA A 20 0.47 -6.09 7.72
CA ALA A 20 0.68 -7.33 8.46
C ALA A 20 0.45 -8.56 7.56
N ALA A 21 -0.56 -8.52 6.69
CA ALA A 21 -0.83 -9.60 5.75
C ALA A 21 0.28 -9.75 4.72
N MET A 22 0.86 -8.63 4.26
CA MET A 22 2.00 -8.66 3.35
C MET A 22 3.21 -9.32 3.98
N LEU A 23 3.53 -8.93 5.22
CA LEU A 23 4.67 -9.51 5.96
C LEU A 23 4.47 -10.99 6.25
N GLY A 24 3.25 -11.38 6.60
CA GLY A 24 2.94 -12.76 6.97
C GLY A 24 2.59 -13.68 5.80
N GLY A 25 2.42 -13.14 4.60
CA GLY A 25 2.00 -13.94 3.44
C GLY A 25 0.59 -14.47 3.54
N HIS A 26 -0.29 -13.79 4.28
CA HIS A 26 -1.69 -14.21 4.47
C HIS A 26 -2.56 -13.74 3.31
N LEU A 27 -2.55 -14.50 2.21
CA LEU A 27 -3.19 -14.13 0.95
C LEU A 27 -4.72 -14.03 1.03
N ASP A 28 -5.35 -14.77 1.92
CA ASP A 28 -6.79 -14.70 2.15
C ASP A 28 -7.21 -13.34 2.73
N ILE A 29 -6.48 -12.85 3.74
CA ILE A 29 -6.70 -11.52 4.33
C ILE A 29 -6.35 -10.45 3.31
N PHE A 30 -5.27 -10.63 2.58
CA PHE A 30 -4.80 -9.75 1.55
C PHE A 30 -5.89 -9.52 0.49
N SER A 31 -6.45 -10.64 -0.01
CA SER A 31 -7.51 -10.64 -1.01
C SER A 31 -8.77 -9.90 -0.52
N TYR A 32 -9.12 -10.06 0.75
CA TYR A 32 -10.30 -9.44 1.37
C TYR A 32 -10.17 -7.91 1.42
N LEU A 33 -8.94 -7.41 1.61
CA LEU A 33 -8.68 -5.98 1.75
C LEU A 33 -8.58 -5.25 0.41
N PHE A 34 -8.53 -5.98 -0.71
CA PHE A 34 -8.41 -5.38 -2.04
C PHE A 34 -9.74 -5.35 -2.78
N HIS A 35 -9.98 -4.23 -3.46
CA HIS A 35 -11.11 -4.09 -4.37
C HIS A 35 -10.87 -4.95 -5.62
N PRO A 36 -11.92 -5.55 -6.21
CA PRO A 36 -11.77 -6.34 -7.44
C PRO A 36 -11.16 -5.56 -8.61
N ASP A 37 -11.36 -4.25 -8.66
CA ASP A 37 -10.83 -3.39 -9.72
C ASP A 37 -9.53 -2.69 -9.32
N LEU A 38 -8.75 -3.29 -8.43
CA LEU A 38 -7.50 -2.72 -7.95
C LEU A 38 -6.57 -2.33 -9.09
N THR A 39 -5.99 -1.13 -8.98
CA THR A 39 -4.82 -0.70 -9.76
C THR A 39 -3.67 -0.45 -8.80
N TYR A 40 -2.60 -1.21 -8.94
CA TYR A 40 -1.45 -1.15 -8.06
C TYR A 40 -0.22 -0.76 -8.87
N ILE A 41 0.27 0.46 -8.66
CA ILE A 41 1.42 1.01 -9.39
C ILE A 41 2.64 0.94 -8.50
N HIS A 42 3.60 0.12 -8.89
CA HIS A 42 4.86 -0.05 -8.16
C HIS A 42 5.79 1.13 -8.40
N SER A 43 6.79 1.27 -7.54
CA SER A 43 7.74 2.38 -7.60
C SER A 43 8.57 2.41 -8.89
N ASN A 44 8.67 1.28 -9.60
CA ASN A 44 9.35 1.19 -10.89
C ASN A 44 8.40 1.41 -12.08
N GLY A 45 7.13 1.75 -11.83
CA GLY A 45 6.14 2.01 -12.87
C GLY A 45 5.36 0.79 -13.35
N VAL A 46 5.69 -0.41 -12.88
CA VAL A 46 4.93 -1.61 -13.25
C VAL A 46 3.52 -1.51 -12.64
N VAL A 47 2.51 -1.83 -13.44
CA VAL A 47 1.11 -1.79 -13.04
C VAL A 47 0.57 -3.21 -12.91
N ASP A 48 0.05 -3.53 -11.74
CA ASP A 48 -0.65 -4.78 -11.48
C ASP A 48 -2.13 -4.53 -11.24
N ASN A 49 -2.96 -5.48 -11.63
CA ASN A 49 -4.32 -5.61 -11.15
C ASN A 49 -4.36 -6.59 -9.98
N LEU A 50 -5.55 -6.85 -9.42
CA LEU A 50 -5.66 -7.74 -8.26
C LEU A 50 -5.11 -9.14 -8.57
N LYS A 51 -5.50 -9.70 -9.72
CA LYS A 51 -5.09 -11.05 -10.11
C LYS A 51 -3.58 -11.16 -10.26
N SER A 52 -2.97 -10.26 -11.01
CA SER A 52 -1.52 -10.30 -11.26
C SER A 52 -0.73 -10.05 -9.98
N TYR A 53 -1.19 -9.16 -9.13
CA TYR A 53 -0.50 -8.86 -7.87
C TYR A 53 -0.56 -10.05 -6.91
N LEU A 54 -1.74 -10.67 -6.77
CA LEU A 54 -1.89 -11.85 -5.91
C LEU A 54 -1.05 -13.03 -6.43
N GLU A 55 -0.95 -13.20 -7.75
CA GLU A 55 -0.11 -14.24 -8.34
C GLU A 55 1.37 -14.03 -8.01
N LYS A 56 1.84 -12.79 -8.09
CA LYS A 56 3.22 -12.45 -7.74
C LYS A 56 3.52 -12.70 -6.25
N CYS A 57 2.57 -12.42 -5.38
CA CYS A 57 2.71 -12.72 -3.95
C CYS A 57 2.68 -14.23 -3.71
N ARG A 58 1.77 -14.94 -4.35
CA ARG A 58 1.63 -16.39 -4.20
C ARG A 58 2.86 -17.15 -4.72
N SER A 59 3.42 -16.71 -5.82
CA SER A 59 4.62 -17.31 -6.40
C SER A 59 5.90 -16.90 -5.69
N ARG A 60 5.80 -16.03 -4.69
CA ARG A 60 6.91 -15.47 -3.92
C ARG A 60 7.84 -14.61 -4.77
N GLU A 61 7.36 -14.05 -5.86
CA GLU A 61 8.08 -13.01 -6.59
C GLU A 61 8.31 -11.79 -5.72
N PHE A 62 7.31 -11.47 -4.87
CA PHE A 62 7.45 -10.48 -3.81
C PHE A 62 7.48 -11.17 -2.45
N ILE A 63 8.54 -10.92 -1.69
CA ILE A 63 8.67 -11.39 -0.31
C ILE A 63 9.03 -10.18 0.54
N TYR A 64 8.10 -9.76 1.40
CA TYR A 64 8.31 -8.60 2.27
C TYR A 64 8.98 -9.06 3.56
N HIS A 65 10.13 -8.50 3.87
CA HIS A 65 10.91 -8.85 5.08
C HIS A 65 10.64 -7.89 6.22
N THR A 66 10.62 -6.61 5.93
CA THR A 66 10.23 -5.56 6.87
C THR A 66 9.39 -4.55 6.13
N LEU A 67 8.43 -3.94 6.81
CA LEU A 67 7.59 -2.95 6.20
C LEU A 67 7.12 -1.97 7.27
N ASN A 68 7.42 -0.68 7.05
CA ASN A 68 6.91 0.41 7.86
C ASN A 68 6.19 1.38 6.93
N HIS A 69 4.86 1.44 7.06
CA HIS A 69 4.04 2.33 6.25
C HIS A 69 3.33 3.31 7.16
N GLN A 70 3.80 4.54 7.16
CA GLN A 70 3.23 5.62 7.97
C GLN A 70 2.24 6.39 7.12
N ILE A 71 1.00 6.51 7.62
CA ILE A 71 -0.04 7.30 6.98
C ILE A 71 -0.02 8.69 7.59
N ASP A 72 0.22 9.71 6.77
CA ASP A 72 0.35 11.09 7.25
C ASP A 72 -0.96 11.83 7.22
N LYS A 73 -1.84 11.51 6.25
CA LYS A 73 -3.09 12.24 6.05
C LYS A 73 -4.12 11.34 5.37
N VAL A 74 -5.36 11.45 5.82
CA VAL A 74 -6.51 10.79 5.19
C VAL A 74 -7.55 11.86 4.88
N THR A 75 -8.01 11.89 3.62
CA THR A 75 -9.06 12.80 3.16
C THR A 75 -10.22 12.00 2.61
N ARG A 76 -11.41 12.17 3.16
CA ARG A 76 -12.61 11.49 2.67
C ARG A 76 -13.30 12.33 1.60
N VAL A 77 -13.68 11.69 0.50
CA VAL A 77 -14.50 12.29 -0.57
C VAL A 77 -15.57 11.27 -0.93
N GLY A 78 -16.80 11.48 -0.43
CA GLY A 78 -17.90 10.54 -0.65
C GLY A 78 -17.57 9.16 -0.09
N GLU A 79 -17.62 8.15 -0.93
CA GLU A 79 -17.31 6.75 -0.57
C GLU A 79 -15.84 6.40 -0.77
N LEU A 80 -14.99 7.42 -1.03
CA LEU A 80 -13.55 7.24 -1.15
C LEU A 80 -12.83 7.89 0.02
N ALA A 81 -11.75 7.26 0.45
CA ALA A 81 -10.79 7.83 1.38
C ALA A 81 -9.42 7.82 0.72
N ILE A 82 -8.82 8.99 0.55
CA ILE A 82 -7.50 9.13 -0.04
C ILE A 82 -6.49 9.23 1.09
N ALA A 83 -5.51 8.34 1.10
CA ALA A 83 -4.49 8.27 2.13
C ALA A 83 -3.12 8.60 1.55
N PHE A 84 -2.40 9.48 2.21
CA PHE A 84 -1.04 9.89 1.83
C PHE A 84 -0.08 9.39 2.89
N GLY A 85 1.03 8.80 2.46
CA GLY A 85 1.96 8.24 3.41
C GLY A 85 3.37 8.10 2.89
N GLU A 86 4.17 7.42 3.69
CA GLU A 86 5.56 7.15 3.42
C GLU A 86 5.87 5.73 3.85
N MET A 87 6.49 4.96 2.98
CA MET A 87 6.76 3.55 3.23
C MET A 87 8.24 3.24 3.10
N ILE A 88 8.76 2.52 4.10
CA ILE A 88 10.10 1.96 4.06
C ILE A 88 9.95 0.45 4.13
N THR A 89 10.53 -0.26 3.18
CA THR A 89 10.41 -1.70 3.12
C THR A 89 11.70 -2.35 2.63
N ASN A 90 12.02 -3.51 3.21
CA ASN A 90 12.99 -4.44 2.66
C ASN A 90 12.21 -5.56 2.02
N VAL A 91 12.38 -5.74 0.73
CA VAL A 91 11.61 -6.69 -0.08
C VAL A 91 12.54 -7.44 -1.01
N THR A 92 12.25 -8.71 -1.25
CA THR A 92 12.85 -9.46 -2.34
C THR A 92 11.87 -9.43 -3.51
N SER A 93 12.33 -8.94 -4.65
CA SER A 93 11.52 -8.82 -5.86
C SER A 93 12.25 -9.52 -7.00
N GLY A 94 11.64 -10.56 -7.57
CA GLY A 94 12.27 -11.34 -8.63
C GLY A 94 13.62 -11.92 -8.21
N GLY A 95 13.77 -12.32 -6.95
CA GLY A 95 15.01 -12.87 -6.42
C GLY A 95 16.05 -11.84 -6.00
N VAL A 96 15.77 -10.54 -6.20
CA VAL A 96 16.70 -9.47 -5.85
C VAL A 96 16.23 -8.76 -4.59
N ARG A 97 17.11 -8.66 -3.61
CA ARG A 97 16.82 -7.96 -2.36
C ARG A 97 16.94 -6.46 -2.57
N LYS A 98 15.91 -5.71 -2.16
CA LYS A 98 15.83 -4.25 -2.33
C LYS A 98 15.43 -3.57 -1.05
N HIS A 99 15.98 -2.39 -0.82
CA HIS A 99 15.52 -1.47 0.21
C HIS A 99 14.82 -0.31 -0.49
N LEU A 100 13.53 -0.12 -0.20
CA LEU A 100 12.73 0.89 -0.85
C LEU A 100 12.26 1.93 0.16
N HIS A 101 12.31 3.19 -0.25
CA HIS A 101 11.79 4.31 0.52
C HIS A 101 10.93 5.13 -0.43
N ASN A 102 9.61 5.05 -0.24
CA ASN A 102 8.65 5.59 -1.19
C ASN A 102 7.66 6.52 -0.50
N ARG A 103 7.22 7.53 -1.25
CA ARG A 103 6.00 8.25 -0.92
C ARG A 103 4.83 7.53 -1.56
N THR A 104 3.71 7.44 -0.84
CA THR A 104 2.57 6.65 -1.29
C THR A 104 1.30 7.48 -1.34
N ILE A 105 0.44 7.14 -2.30
CA ILE A 105 -0.93 7.58 -2.33
C ILE A 105 -1.83 6.37 -2.52
N MET A 106 -2.90 6.30 -1.76
CA MET A 106 -3.85 5.20 -1.82
C MET A 106 -5.27 5.74 -1.86
N ALA A 107 -6.14 5.04 -2.58
CA ALA A 107 -7.57 5.29 -2.52
C ALA A 107 -8.26 4.03 -1.98
N TRP A 108 -8.95 4.18 -0.86
CA TRP A 108 -9.78 3.14 -0.27
C TRP A 108 -11.23 3.45 -0.60
N GLN A 109 -11.97 2.46 -1.07
CA GLN A 109 -13.39 2.62 -1.40
C GLN A 109 -14.25 1.84 -0.42
N LYS A 110 -15.30 2.48 0.07
CA LYS A 110 -16.29 1.82 0.90
C LYS A 110 -17.31 1.13 0.01
N THR A 111 -17.43 -0.19 0.17
CA THR A 111 -18.41 -1.02 -0.50
C THR A 111 -19.15 -1.78 0.58
N ASP A 112 -20.46 -1.54 0.70
CA ASP A 112 -21.25 -2.04 1.82
C ASP A 112 -20.66 -1.53 3.14
N GLU A 113 -20.31 -2.41 4.07
CA GLU A 113 -19.71 -2.03 5.36
C GLU A 113 -18.20 -2.14 5.37
N GLN A 114 -17.58 -2.30 4.18
CA GLN A 114 -16.16 -2.66 4.10
C GLN A 114 -15.39 -1.65 3.27
N TRP A 115 -14.18 -1.31 3.76
CA TRP A 115 -13.23 -0.51 3.00
C TRP A 115 -12.24 -1.42 2.28
N GLN A 116 -12.06 -1.20 0.97
CA GLN A 116 -11.16 -1.98 0.14
C GLN A 116 -10.23 -1.07 -0.64
N LEU A 117 -8.98 -1.49 -0.77
CA LEU A 117 -7.97 -0.72 -1.50
C LEU A 117 -8.24 -0.80 -3.00
N LEU A 118 -8.51 0.34 -3.61
CA LEU A 118 -8.82 0.47 -5.03
C LEU A 118 -7.61 0.91 -5.83
N VAL A 119 -6.81 1.84 -5.28
CA VAL A 119 -5.64 2.40 -5.96
C VAL A 119 -4.48 2.48 -4.98
N TYR A 120 -3.32 2.05 -5.45
CA TYR A 120 -2.06 2.23 -4.75
C TYR A 120 -1.03 2.74 -5.74
N GLN A 121 -0.27 3.76 -5.36
CA GLN A 121 0.86 4.23 -6.16
C GLN A 121 2.01 4.63 -5.25
N ALA A 122 3.20 4.15 -5.60
CA ALA A 122 4.43 4.46 -4.89
C ALA A 122 5.36 5.28 -5.77
N THR A 123 5.98 6.30 -5.18
CA THR A 123 6.97 7.15 -5.84
C THR A 123 8.25 7.12 -5.04
N PRO A 124 9.40 6.73 -5.63
CA PRO A 124 10.65 6.69 -4.89
C PRO A 124 11.07 8.07 -4.41
N LEU A 125 11.56 8.14 -3.18
CA LEU A 125 12.14 9.37 -2.63
C LEU A 125 13.61 9.40 -2.98
N LYS A 126 14.10 10.58 -3.39
CA LYS A 126 15.51 10.76 -3.69
C LYS A 126 16.32 10.81 -2.39
N PRO A 127 17.48 10.13 -2.34
CA PRO A 127 18.38 10.27 -1.20
C PRO A 127 18.80 11.72 -1.03
N ALA A 128 18.92 12.17 0.23
CA ALA A 128 19.28 13.55 0.55
C ALA A 128 20.61 13.97 -0.08
N LYS A 129 21.61 13.08 -0.11
CA LYS A 129 22.90 13.37 -0.70
C LYS A 129 22.85 13.68 -2.19
N LEU A 130 21.87 13.13 -2.93
CA LEU A 130 21.67 13.43 -4.34
C LEU A 130 21.07 14.82 -4.52
N LEU A 131 20.21 15.25 -3.60
CA LEU A 131 19.66 16.59 -3.61
C LEU A 131 20.74 17.64 -3.35
N GLU A 132 21.69 17.34 -2.46
CA GLU A 132 22.81 18.23 -2.16
C GLU A 132 23.77 18.34 -3.33
N ALA A 133 23.94 17.27 -4.11
CA ALA A 133 24.83 17.25 -5.26
C ALA A 133 24.29 18.04 -6.45
N THR A 134 23.00 18.34 -6.47
CA THR A 134 22.38 19.10 -7.56
C THR A 134 22.34 20.58 -7.27
#